data_fa0caa87445a4a9d6e8c0dba130dd8e1
#
_entry.id   fa0caa87445a4a9d6e8c0dba130dd8e1
#
_cell.length_a   1.000
_cell.length_b   1.000
_cell.length_c   1.000
_cell.angle_alpha   90.00
_cell.angle_beta   90.00
_cell.angle_gamma   90.00
#
_symmetry.space_group_name_H-M   'P 1'
#
loop_
_entity.id
_entity.type
_entity.pdbx_description
1 polymer ?
#
loop_
_entity_poly.entity_id
_entity_poly.type
_entity_poly.pdbx_seq_one_letter_code
_entity_poly.pdbx_strand_id
1 'polypeptide(L)'
;MKMKMKLMYAVVLALVTFAFVGCSKDDDNTVPTSGSIDAAVGTYKGKIKIIGGAEVFNQILVVSKVSDNKVKVSAQNTDLKLPVREIQVSNNYNISIQALPNEPQGQFIFTFENQGLTFLAERTEEGQLEYSFDGTKQ
;
A
#
# COMPACT_ATOMS: atom_id res chain seq x y z
N MET A 1 48.60 -9.74 -34.81
CA MET A 1 47.94 -8.43 -34.73
C MET A 1 46.45 -8.50 -34.96
N LYS A 2 45.97 -9.24 -35.96
CA LYS A 2 44.54 -9.35 -36.24
C LYS A 2 43.75 -10.03 -35.14
N MET A 3 44.33 -10.97 -34.39
CA MET A 3 43.66 -11.65 -33.28
C MET A 3 43.46 -10.73 -32.05
N LYS A 4 44.43 -9.82 -31.80
CA LYS A 4 44.31 -8.89 -30.66
C LYS A 4 43.23 -7.84 -30.87
N MET A 5 43.00 -7.40 -32.08
CA MET A 5 41.92 -6.45 -32.41
C MET A 5 40.54 -7.07 -32.25
N LYS A 6 40.37 -8.34 -32.67
CA LYS A 6 39.10 -9.03 -32.49
C LYS A 6 38.74 -9.28 -31.02
N LEU A 7 39.75 -9.52 -30.18
CA LEU A 7 39.56 -9.69 -28.76
C LEU A 7 39.15 -8.38 -28.09
N MET A 8 39.73 -7.27 -28.48
CA MET A 8 39.39 -5.94 -27.97
C MET A 8 37.95 -5.57 -28.30
N TYR A 9 37.50 -5.85 -29.51
CA TYR A 9 36.10 -5.59 -29.90
C TYR A 9 35.13 -6.42 -29.12
N ALA A 10 35.44 -7.66 -28.81
CA ALA A 10 34.58 -8.51 -27.99
C ALA A 10 34.45 -8.00 -26.58
N VAL A 11 35.54 -7.49 -25.99
CA VAL A 11 35.52 -6.92 -24.63
C VAL A 11 34.74 -5.63 -24.58
N VAL A 12 34.90 -4.75 -25.58
CA VAL A 12 34.14 -3.50 -25.64
C VAL A 12 32.66 -3.76 -25.84
N LEU A 13 32.28 -4.72 -26.66
CA LEU A 13 30.90 -5.11 -26.85
C LEU A 13 30.27 -5.69 -25.55
N ALA A 14 31.02 -6.48 -24.82
CA ALA A 14 30.58 -7.02 -23.54
C ALA A 14 30.33 -5.91 -22.50
N LEU A 15 31.21 -4.91 -22.43
CA LEU A 15 31.06 -3.77 -21.53
C LEU A 15 29.85 -2.91 -21.87
N VAL A 16 29.59 -2.68 -23.15
CA VAL A 16 28.42 -1.93 -23.61
C VAL A 16 27.13 -2.65 -23.27
N THR A 17 27.11 -3.96 -23.38
CA THR A 17 25.94 -4.76 -23.03
C THR A 17 25.58 -4.67 -21.54
N PHE A 18 26.59 -4.64 -20.67
CA PHE A 18 26.37 -4.47 -19.24
C PHE A 18 25.82 -3.09 -18.86
N ALA A 19 26.23 -2.06 -19.60
CA ALA A 19 25.72 -0.69 -19.38
C ALA A 19 24.23 -0.58 -19.71
N PHE A 20 23.77 -1.25 -20.75
CA PHE A 20 22.35 -1.25 -21.13
C PHE A 20 21.47 -1.96 -20.10
N VAL A 21 21.94 -3.05 -19.54
CA VAL A 21 21.20 -3.77 -18.49
C VAL A 21 21.06 -2.94 -17.22
N GLY A 22 22.11 -2.17 -16.87
CA GLY A 22 22.06 -1.25 -15.74
C GLY A 22 21.05 -0.12 -15.93
N CYS A 23 20.99 0.47 -17.14
CA CYS A 23 20.03 1.53 -17.45
C CYS A 23 18.58 1.05 -17.40
N SER A 24 18.30 -0.16 -17.84
CA SER A 24 16.94 -0.72 -17.80
C SER A 24 16.40 -0.87 -16.37
N LYS A 25 17.26 -1.18 -15.40
CA LYS A 25 16.86 -1.26 -13.99
C LYS A 25 16.57 0.11 -13.39
N ASP A 26 17.32 1.12 -13.78
CA ASP A 26 17.13 2.49 -13.30
C ASP A 26 15.82 3.08 -13.84
N ASP A 27 15.43 2.73 -15.05
CA ASP A 27 14.18 3.18 -15.66
C ASP A 27 12.95 2.60 -14.95
N ASP A 28 13.03 1.37 -14.44
CA ASP A 28 11.94 0.73 -13.72
C ASP A 28 11.63 1.40 -12.38
N ASN A 29 12.59 2.13 -11.81
CA ASN A 29 12.41 2.82 -10.54
C ASN A 29 11.82 4.23 -10.69
N THR A 30 11.58 4.70 -11.90
CA THR A 30 11.17 6.08 -12.16
C THR A 30 9.67 6.26 -12.43
N VAL A 31 8.86 5.19 -12.33
CA VAL A 31 7.42 5.28 -12.57
C VAL A 31 6.67 5.52 -11.25
N PRO A 32 6.32 6.78 -10.92
CA PRO A 32 5.81 7.10 -9.59
C PRO A 32 4.32 6.84 -9.41
N THR A 33 3.52 6.75 -10.48
CA THR A 33 2.07 6.65 -10.40
C THR A 33 1.56 5.26 -10.01
N SER A 34 2.39 4.24 -10.13
CA SER A 34 2.05 2.87 -9.76
C SER A 34 2.97 2.35 -8.66
N GLY A 35 3.34 3.22 -7.74
CA GLY A 35 4.17 2.85 -6.62
C GLY A 35 3.53 1.75 -5.77
N SER A 36 4.36 1.02 -5.05
CA SER A 36 3.92 -0.07 -4.19
C SER A 36 2.97 0.42 -3.09
N ILE A 37 2.02 -0.42 -2.71
CA ILE A 37 1.15 -0.18 -1.57
C ILE A 37 1.69 -0.81 -0.28
N ASP A 38 2.87 -1.41 -0.33
CA ASP A 38 3.47 -2.14 0.80
C ASP A 38 3.66 -1.27 2.04
N ALA A 39 3.88 0.02 1.85
CA ALA A 39 4.05 0.95 2.97
C ALA A 39 2.81 1.03 3.86
N ALA A 40 1.62 0.82 3.30
CA ALA A 40 0.37 0.84 4.06
C ALA A 40 0.09 -0.48 4.79
N VAL A 41 0.79 -1.54 4.44
CA VAL A 41 0.60 -2.87 5.05
C VAL A 41 1.26 -2.91 6.42
N GLY A 42 0.54 -3.40 7.42
CA GLY A 42 1.06 -3.53 8.78
C GLY A 42 -0.01 -3.40 9.82
N THR A 43 0.41 -3.15 11.05
CA THR A 43 -0.49 -2.95 12.18
C THR A 43 -0.50 -1.48 12.59
N TYR A 44 -1.67 -1.01 12.97
CA TYR A 44 -1.91 0.38 13.36
C TYR A 44 -2.55 0.40 14.73
N LYS A 45 -2.17 1.36 15.56
CA LYS A 45 -2.78 1.56 16.87
C LYS A 45 -3.45 2.92 16.90
N GLY A 46 -4.69 2.94 17.37
CA GLY A 46 -5.44 4.18 17.43
C GLY A 46 -6.82 3.98 18.01
N LYS A 47 -7.74 4.81 17.55
CA LYS A 47 -9.10 4.90 18.03
C LYS A 47 -10.07 4.37 16.99
N ILE A 48 -10.99 3.52 17.42
CA ILE A 48 -12.14 3.08 16.61
C ILE A 48 -13.38 3.79 17.11
N LYS A 49 -14.12 4.40 16.20
CA LYS A 49 -15.42 4.97 16.47
C LYS A 49 -16.48 4.21 15.70
N ILE A 50 -17.38 3.55 16.43
CA ILE A 50 -18.51 2.87 15.81
C ILE A 50 -19.59 3.92 15.55
N ILE A 51 -20.04 4.02 14.30
CA ILE A 51 -21.04 5.02 13.91
C ILE A 51 -22.37 4.68 14.58
N GLY A 52 -22.87 5.64 15.36
CA GLY A 52 -24.07 5.44 16.19
C GLY A 52 -23.79 4.70 17.50
N GLY A 53 -22.54 4.45 17.83
CA GLY A 53 -22.15 3.70 19.01
C GLY A 53 -20.96 4.31 19.76
N ALA A 54 -20.19 3.45 20.39
CA ALA A 54 -19.10 3.87 21.26
C ALA A 54 -17.82 4.18 20.52
N GLU A 55 -16.95 4.95 21.17
CA GLU A 55 -15.57 5.20 20.78
C GLU A 55 -14.65 4.35 21.64
N VAL A 56 -13.74 3.61 21.04
CA VAL A 56 -12.86 2.69 21.75
C VAL A 56 -11.41 3.04 21.43
N PHE A 57 -10.63 3.28 22.46
CA PHE A 57 -9.23 3.70 22.35
C PHE A 57 -8.28 2.51 22.42
N ASN A 58 -7.03 2.75 22.00
CA ASN A 58 -5.96 1.74 22.06
C ASN A 58 -6.30 0.46 21.29
N GLN A 59 -6.94 0.61 20.15
CA GLN A 59 -7.32 -0.50 19.30
C GLN A 59 -6.29 -0.75 18.21
N ILE A 60 -6.16 -1.99 17.79
CA ILE A 60 -5.25 -2.41 16.73
C ILE A 60 -6.06 -2.73 15.48
N LEU A 61 -5.70 -2.07 14.40
CA LEU A 61 -6.21 -2.37 13.07
C LEU A 61 -5.09 -3.02 12.26
N VAL A 62 -5.43 -4.09 11.54
CA VAL A 62 -4.46 -4.83 10.73
C VAL A 62 -4.78 -4.59 9.26
N VAL A 63 -3.78 -4.14 8.52
CA VAL A 63 -3.86 -3.98 7.07
C VAL A 63 -2.93 -5.01 6.43
N SER A 64 -3.50 -5.89 5.63
CA SER A 64 -2.76 -6.92 4.92
C SER A 64 -2.92 -6.74 3.41
N LYS A 65 -1.92 -7.18 2.65
CA LYS A 65 -1.93 -7.08 1.20
C LYS A 65 -2.69 -8.25 0.60
N VAL A 66 -3.66 -7.94 -0.25
CA VAL A 66 -4.41 -8.95 -1.03
C VAL A 66 -3.81 -9.09 -2.42
N SER A 67 -3.51 -7.95 -3.04
CA SER A 67 -2.89 -7.88 -4.37
C SER A 67 -2.10 -6.57 -4.47
N ASP A 68 -1.50 -6.31 -5.62
CA ASP A 68 -0.71 -5.10 -5.83
C ASP A 68 -1.51 -3.80 -5.70
N ASN A 69 -2.83 -3.89 -5.77
CA ASN A 69 -3.72 -2.72 -5.69
C ASN A 69 -4.88 -2.92 -4.70
N LYS A 70 -4.81 -3.90 -3.82
CA LYS A 70 -5.89 -4.18 -2.87
C LYS A 70 -5.34 -4.55 -1.51
N VAL A 71 -5.93 -3.98 -0.47
CA VAL A 71 -5.63 -4.30 0.93
C VAL A 71 -6.87 -4.85 1.62
N LYS A 72 -6.65 -5.63 2.66
CA LYS A 72 -7.67 -6.13 3.56
C LYS A 72 -7.48 -5.47 4.91
N VAL A 73 -8.55 -4.91 5.45
CA VAL A 73 -8.54 -4.19 6.72
C VAL A 73 -9.41 -4.93 7.72
N SER A 74 -8.85 -5.25 8.88
CA SER A 74 -9.56 -5.94 9.94
C SER A 74 -9.15 -5.42 11.31
N ALA A 75 -10.10 -5.36 12.24
CA ALA A 75 -9.82 -5.03 13.62
C ALA A 75 -9.30 -6.28 14.34
N GLN A 76 -8.26 -6.13 15.15
CA GLN A 76 -7.72 -7.23 15.94
C GLN A 76 -8.70 -7.68 17.03
N ASN A 77 -9.45 -6.73 17.59
CA ASN A 77 -10.44 -7.01 18.62
C ASN A 77 -11.72 -7.58 18.00
N THR A 78 -11.87 -8.88 18.04
CA THR A 78 -13.01 -9.58 17.46
C THR A 78 -14.31 -9.39 18.25
N ASP A 79 -14.23 -8.97 19.52
CA ASP A 79 -15.40 -8.70 20.35
C ASP A 79 -16.23 -7.53 19.83
N LEU A 80 -15.61 -6.62 19.09
CA LEU A 80 -16.31 -5.49 18.48
C LEU A 80 -17.18 -5.90 17.29
N LYS A 81 -16.98 -7.09 16.74
CA LYS A 81 -17.75 -7.63 15.60
C LYS A 81 -17.79 -6.69 14.40
N LEU A 82 -16.67 -6.05 14.13
CA LEU A 82 -16.57 -5.12 13.02
C LEU A 82 -16.36 -5.86 11.69
N PRO A 83 -16.91 -5.35 10.59
CA PRO A 83 -16.76 -6.01 9.30
C PRO A 83 -15.33 -5.93 8.80
N VAL A 84 -14.86 -7.00 8.17
CA VAL A 84 -13.60 -7.01 7.42
C VAL A 84 -13.85 -6.40 6.05
N ARG A 85 -12.94 -5.56 5.58
CA ARG A 85 -13.07 -4.87 4.30
C ARG A 85 -11.88 -5.13 3.40
N GLU A 86 -12.15 -5.39 2.14
CA GLU A 86 -11.13 -5.40 1.10
C GLU A 86 -11.34 -4.15 0.24
N ILE A 87 -10.28 -3.35 0.10
CA ILE A 87 -10.36 -2.03 -0.51
C ILE A 87 -9.30 -1.92 -1.60
N GLN A 88 -9.72 -1.48 -2.78
CA GLN A 88 -8.79 -1.12 -3.84
C GLN A 88 -8.16 0.24 -3.54
N VAL A 89 -6.84 0.26 -3.60
CA VAL A 89 -6.06 1.44 -3.26
C VAL A 89 -5.01 1.72 -4.34
N SER A 90 -4.53 2.95 -4.35
CA SER A 90 -3.42 3.34 -5.21
C SER A 90 -2.44 4.22 -4.43
N ASN A 91 -1.17 4.11 -4.80
CA ASN A 91 -0.11 4.95 -4.25
C ASN A 91 -0.04 6.24 -5.05
N ASN A 92 -0.20 7.36 -4.36
CA ASN A 92 -0.14 8.69 -4.94
C ASN A 92 1.23 9.30 -4.66
N TYR A 93 2.21 9.01 -5.52
CA TYR A 93 3.55 9.59 -5.52
C TYR A 93 4.29 9.47 -4.17
N ASN A 94 4.05 8.41 -3.41
CA ASN A 94 4.61 8.24 -2.06
C ASN A 94 4.27 9.38 -1.10
N ILE A 95 3.18 10.09 -1.36
CA ILE A 95 2.58 11.05 -0.45
C ILE A 95 1.52 10.36 0.39
N SER A 96 0.67 9.60 -0.27
CA SER A 96 -0.40 8.84 0.37
C SER A 96 -0.76 7.60 -0.43
N ILE A 97 -1.37 6.63 0.24
CA ILE A 97 -2.04 5.49 -0.40
C ILE A 97 -3.51 5.63 -0.06
N GLN A 98 -4.35 5.74 -1.08
CA GLN A 98 -5.77 6.05 -0.91
C GLN A 98 -6.66 5.05 -1.63
N ALA A 99 -7.87 4.87 -1.11
CA ALA A 99 -8.92 4.13 -1.80
C ALA A 99 -9.23 4.79 -3.15
N LEU A 100 -9.56 3.97 -4.13
CA LEU A 100 -9.99 4.47 -5.43
C LEU A 100 -11.31 5.25 -5.30
N PRO A 101 -11.56 6.21 -6.19
CA PRO A 101 -12.87 6.87 -6.24
C PRO A 101 -13.99 5.84 -6.42
N ASN A 102 -15.09 6.03 -5.71
CA ASN A 102 -16.27 5.15 -5.77
C ASN A 102 -16.06 3.75 -5.19
N GLU A 103 -15.06 3.57 -4.32
CA GLU A 103 -14.87 2.32 -3.61
C GLU A 103 -16.05 2.10 -2.64
N PRO A 104 -16.88 1.05 -2.84
CA PRO A 104 -18.09 0.86 -2.02
C PRO A 104 -17.82 0.36 -0.61
N GLN A 105 -16.64 -0.20 -0.36
CA GLN A 105 -16.29 -0.80 0.94
C GLN A 105 -15.93 0.24 1.99
N GLY A 106 -15.53 1.42 1.56
CA GLY A 106 -15.16 2.49 2.48
C GLY A 106 -14.11 3.42 1.95
N GLN A 107 -13.53 4.20 2.86
CA GLN A 107 -12.47 5.14 2.57
C GLN A 107 -11.19 4.71 3.30
N PHE A 108 -10.06 4.90 2.64
CA PHE A 108 -8.75 4.49 3.17
C PHE A 108 -7.74 5.56 2.76
N ILE A 109 -7.03 6.11 3.76
CA ILE A 109 -5.97 7.09 3.51
C ILE A 109 -4.81 6.77 4.45
N PHE A 110 -3.71 6.32 3.86
CA PHE A 110 -2.43 6.20 4.55
C PHE A 110 -1.52 7.32 4.11
N THR A 111 -0.90 8.02 5.05
CA THR A 111 0.01 9.14 4.78
C THR A 111 1.44 8.71 5.11
N PHE A 112 2.34 8.89 4.15
CA PHE A 112 3.74 8.49 4.31
C PHE A 112 4.48 9.32 5.37
N GLU A 113 4.20 10.60 5.43
CA GLU A 113 4.92 11.53 6.30
C GLU A 113 4.84 11.13 7.78
N ASN A 114 3.64 10.84 8.27
CA ASN A 114 3.41 10.54 9.68
C ASN A 114 3.05 9.08 9.94
N GLN A 115 3.03 8.23 8.90
CA GLN A 115 2.62 6.83 8.99
C GLN A 115 1.20 6.67 9.56
N GLY A 116 0.36 7.66 9.33
CA GLY A 116 -1.00 7.71 9.83
C GLY A 116 -1.98 7.01 8.90
N LEU A 117 -2.98 6.40 9.50
CA LEU A 117 -4.08 5.76 8.76
C LEU A 117 -5.40 6.33 9.24
N THR A 118 -6.19 6.81 8.29
CA THR A 118 -7.60 7.13 8.46
C THR A 118 -8.41 6.16 7.63
N PHE A 119 -9.32 5.45 8.26
CA PHE A 119 -10.12 4.44 7.60
C PHE A 119 -11.58 4.57 8.01
N LEU A 120 -12.48 4.45 7.04
CA LEU A 120 -13.92 4.40 7.26
C LEU A 120 -14.47 3.16 6.57
N ALA A 121 -15.06 2.24 7.35
CA ALA A 121 -15.76 1.09 6.80
C ALA A 121 -17.22 1.47 6.57
N GLU A 122 -17.61 1.52 5.31
CA GLU A 122 -19.00 1.81 4.93
C GLU A 122 -19.83 0.54 4.94
N ARG A 123 -21.13 0.70 5.24
CA ARG A 123 -22.06 -0.41 5.21
C ARG A 123 -22.35 -0.83 3.77
N THR A 124 -22.18 -2.11 3.50
CA THR A 124 -22.52 -2.70 2.18
C THR A 124 -23.71 -3.63 2.26
N GLU A 125 -24.09 -4.05 3.46
CA GLU A 125 -25.24 -4.94 3.71
C GLU A 125 -26.01 -4.46 4.94
N GLU A 126 -27.31 -4.78 5.01
CA GLU A 126 -28.12 -4.48 6.19
C GLU A 126 -27.56 -5.20 7.42
N GLY A 127 -27.60 -4.54 8.57
CA GLY A 127 -27.15 -5.10 9.84
C GLY A 127 -25.66 -4.99 10.07
N GLN A 128 -24.86 -4.57 9.09
CA GLN A 128 -23.44 -4.35 9.31
C GLN A 128 -23.20 -3.05 10.08
N LEU A 129 -22.16 -3.08 10.90
CA LEU A 129 -21.70 -1.89 11.60
C LEU A 129 -20.84 -1.05 10.65
N GLU A 130 -20.96 0.27 10.78
CA GLU A 130 -20.02 1.21 10.17
C GLU A 130 -19.10 1.69 11.26
N TYR A 131 -17.81 1.85 10.93
CA TYR A 131 -16.86 2.39 11.89
C TYR A 131 -15.77 3.19 11.19
N SER A 132 -15.17 4.09 11.95
CA SER A 132 -13.96 4.79 11.51
C SER A 132 -12.79 4.46 12.42
N PHE A 133 -11.60 4.59 11.87
CA PHE A 133 -10.35 4.37 12.59
C PHE A 133 -9.39 5.52 12.31
N ASP A 134 -8.72 5.97 13.34
CA ASP A 134 -7.66 6.96 13.27
C ASP A 134 -6.50 6.47 14.11
N GLY A 135 -5.36 6.27 13.49
CA GLY A 135 -4.20 5.78 14.22
C GLY A 135 -2.91 5.88 13.43
N THR A 136 -1.85 5.32 14.01
CA THR A 136 -0.52 5.34 13.40
C THR A 136 0.07 3.94 13.36
N LYS A 137 0.93 3.72 12.39
CA LYS A 137 1.61 2.44 12.20
C LYS A 137 2.55 2.16 13.36
N GLN A 138 2.54 0.91 13.79
CA GLN A 138 3.39 0.40 14.88
C GLN A 138 4.76 -0.03 14.38
#